data_621fca0e7c863b1cd65af00c7a6d7ce5
#
_entry.id   621fca0e7c863b1cd65af00c7a6d7ce5
#
_cell.length_a   1.000
_cell.length_b   1.000
_cell.length_c   1.000
_cell.angle_alpha   90.00
_cell.angle_beta   90.00
_cell.angle_gamma   90.00
#
_symmetry.space_group_name_H-M   'P 1'
#
loop_
_entity.id
_entity.type
_entity.pdbx_description
1 polymer ?
#
loop_
_entity_poly.entity_id
_entity_poly.type
_entity_poly.pdbx_seq_one_letter_code
_entity_poly.pdbx_strand_id
1 'polypeptide(L)'
;MLTNRVKKLSGLLFTHEHKDHIAGMDDIRAFNYVNQCKVDVYATKQVEDSLRREFPYVFEDLKYPGVPEINLHRIEDRPFAVGDLDFIPMPVMHYRLPVTAFRVGGFSYVTDANHIPEKTFELMHGSDVLVINALRHEKHVSHFNLEEALQIIDRVNPSKAFLTHISHQLGKCVDVDALLPPHVRCAYDGLEIFVD
;
A
#
# COMPACT_ATOMS: atom_id res chain seq x y z
N MET A 1 12.51 -6.67 -4.44
CA MET A 1 13.19 -5.70 -5.32
C MET A 1 14.16 -6.35 -6.29
N LEU A 2 15.11 -7.18 -5.84
CA LEU A 2 16.06 -7.85 -6.74
C LEU A 2 15.38 -8.77 -7.77
N THR A 3 14.42 -9.58 -7.34
CA THR A 3 13.64 -10.48 -8.20
C THR A 3 12.97 -9.73 -9.35
N ASN A 4 12.38 -8.57 -9.07
CA ASN A 4 11.65 -7.75 -10.04
C ASN A 4 12.56 -6.72 -10.73
N ARG A 5 13.88 -6.79 -10.51
CA ARG A 5 14.89 -5.92 -11.14
C ARG A 5 14.62 -4.42 -10.99
N VAL A 6 14.00 -3.99 -9.89
CA VAL A 6 13.76 -2.57 -9.61
C VAL A 6 15.11 -1.88 -9.39
N LYS A 7 15.43 -0.91 -10.24
CA LYS A 7 16.73 -0.19 -10.23
C LYS A 7 16.63 1.23 -9.72
N LYS A 8 15.43 1.82 -9.76
CA LYS A 8 15.19 3.21 -9.37
C LYS A 8 13.89 3.29 -8.57
N LEU A 9 13.88 4.16 -7.58
CA LEU A 9 12.73 4.45 -6.74
C LEU A 9 12.50 5.96 -6.75
N SER A 10 11.35 6.41 -7.23
CA SER A 10 10.98 7.84 -7.24
C SER A 10 10.40 8.29 -5.91
N GLY A 11 9.85 7.36 -5.12
CA GLY A 11 9.33 7.60 -3.79
C GLY A 11 8.88 6.31 -3.13
N LEU A 12 8.80 6.32 -1.81
CA LEU A 12 8.26 5.25 -0.97
C LEU A 12 7.13 5.83 -0.15
N LEU A 13 5.92 5.27 -0.31
CA LEU A 13 4.72 5.70 0.41
C LEU A 13 4.36 4.66 1.46
N PHE A 14 4.17 5.09 2.69
CA PHE A 14 3.71 4.23 3.76
C PHE A 14 2.21 4.38 4.00
N THR A 15 1.51 3.25 4.10
CA THR A 15 0.08 3.21 4.41
C THR A 15 -0.19 3.38 5.90
N HIS A 16 0.57 2.68 6.74
CA HIS A 16 0.48 2.71 8.21
C HIS A 16 1.73 2.11 8.87
N GLU A 17 1.77 2.13 10.22
CA GLU A 17 2.96 1.84 11.00
C GLU A 17 3.14 0.38 11.44
N HIS A 18 2.29 -0.57 11.03
CA HIS A 18 2.50 -1.96 11.40
C HIS A 18 3.83 -2.51 10.85
N LYS A 19 4.43 -3.43 11.59
CA LYS A 19 5.80 -3.89 11.35
C LYS A 19 5.99 -4.50 9.96
N ASP A 20 5.03 -5.27 9.50
CA ASP A 20 5.02 -5.90 8.17
C ASP A 20 4.89 -4.88 7.01
N HIS A 21 4.48 -3.64 7.30
CA HIS A 21 4.40 -2.55 6.33
C HIS A 21 5.60 -1.59 6.38
N ILE A 22 6.36 -1.54 7.47
CA ILE A 22 7.50 -0.62 7.60
C ILE A 22 8.86 -1.33 7.67
N ALA A 23 8.91 -2.64 7.91
CA ALA A 23 10.17 -3.38 8.14
C ALA A 23 11.16 -3.32 6.96
N GLY A 24 10.66 -3.13 5.72
CA GLY A 24 11.50 -2.97 4.52
C GLY A 24 12.23 -1.62 4.40
N MET A 25 12.11 -0.73 5.39
CA MET A 25 12.74 0.60 5.37
C MET A 25 14.26 0.54 5.19
N ASP A 26 14.94 -0.44 5.77
CA ASP A 26 16.39 -0.60 5.63
C ASP A 26 16.82 -0.98 4.21
N ASP A 27 15.98 -1.64 3.44
CA ASP A 27 16.34 -2.10 2.10
C ASP A 27 16.50 -0.97 1.09
N ILE A 28 15.96 0.23 1.39
CA ILE A 28 16.10 1.40 0.51
C ILE A 28 17.53 1.91 0.41
N ARG A 29 18.43 1.58 1.36
CA ARG A 29 19.85 1.94 1.31
C ARG A 29 20.54 1.47 0.03
N ALA A 30 20.08 0.38 -0.56
CA ALA A 30 20.60 -0.09 -1.83
C ALA A 30 20.38 0.94 -2.96
N PHE A 31 19.24 1.64 -2.96
CA PHE A 31 18.94 2.72 -3.91
C PHE A 31 19.79 3.96 -3.64
N ASN A 32 20.02 4.30 -2.36
CA ASN A 32 20.93 5.40 -2.03
C ASN A 32 22.33 5.15 -2.61
N TYR A 33 22.85 3.92 -2.43
CA TYR A 33 24.17 3.55 -2.94
C TYR A 33 24.24 3.57 -4.47
N VAL A 34 23.25 2.95 -5.15
CA VAL A 34 23.24 2.82 -6.62
C VAL A 34 22.98 4.17 -7.30
N ASN A 35 22.03 4.96 -6.78
CA ASN A 35 21.60 6.20 -7.41
C ASN A 35 22.32 7.45 -6.84
N GLN A 36 23.15 7.30 -5.80
CA GLN A 36 23.89 8.38 -5.13
C GLN A 36 22.98 9.56 -4.70
N CYS A 37 21.76 9.23 -4.26
CA CYS A 37 20.78 10.22 -3.80
C CYS A 37 19.94 9.68 -2.64
N LYS A 38 19.32 10.60 -1.90
CA LYS A 38 18.32 10.24 -0.89
C LYS A 38 17.07 9.73 -1.56
N VAL A 39 16.33 8.84 -0.86
CA VAL A 39 15.02 8.37 -1.29
C VAL A 39 13.95 9.26 -0.66
N ASP A 40 13.01 9.73 -1.48
CA ASP A 40 11.84 10.46 -0.99
C ASP A 40 10.86 9.48 -0.34
N VAL A 41 10.53 9.73 0.93
CA VAL A 41 9.64 8.91 1.75
C VAL A 41 8.43 9.73 2.16
N TYR A 42 7.25 9.19 1.90
CA TYR A 42 5.97 9.84 2.17
C TYR A 42 5.24 9.09 3.29
N ALA A 43 4.93 9.80 4.38
CA ALA A 43 4.31 9.19 5.56
C ALA A 43 3.39 10.19 6.28
N THR A 44 2.32 9.70 6.91
CA THR A 44 1.56 10.50 7.87
C THR A 44 2.40 10.78 9.11
N LYS A 45 1.97 11.75 9.94
CA LYS A 45 2.66 12.05 11.22
C LYS A 45 2.77 10.82 12.12
N GLN A 46 1.72 9.99 12.17
CA GLN A 46 1.67 8.78 12.99
C GLN A 46 2.71 7.75 12.51
N VAL A 47 2.81 7.54 11.20
CA VAL A 47 3.81 6.65 10.60
C VAL A 47 5.22 7.23 10.80
N GLU A 48 5.43 8.54 10.61
CA GLU A 48 6.70 9.20 10.88
C GLU A 48 7.19 8.93 12.32
N ASP A 49 6.29 9.08 13.31
CA ASP A 49 6.65 8.83 14.72
C ASP A 49 7.07 7.38 14.96
N SER A 50 6.42 6.44 14.29
CA SER A 50 6.80 5.02 14.35
C SER A 50 8.13 4.77 13.62
N LEU A 51 8.36 5.34 12.45
CA LEU A 51 9.65 5.20 11.76
C LEU A 51 10.81 5.75 12.60
N ARG A 52 10.63 6.88 13.28
CA ARG A 52 11.65 7.46 14.17
C ARG A 52 11.94 6.56 15.38
N ARG A 53 10.94 5.88 15.90
CA ARG A 53 11.09 4.93 17.03
C ARG A 53 11.76 3.62 16.60
N GLU A 54 11.37 3.08 15.45
CA GLU A 54 11.83 1.77 14.97
C GLU A 54 13.20 1.84 14.25
N PHE A 55 13.49 2.97 13.61
CA PHE A 55 14.72 3.20 12.83
C PHE A 55 15.42 4.50 13.25
N PRO A 56 15.75 4.71 14.55
CA PRO A 56 16.28 5.98 15.05
C PRO A 56 17.54 6.42 14.30
N TYR A 57 18.40 5.49 13.93
CA TYR A 57 19.66 5.74 13.22
C TYR A 57 19.49 6.40 11.84
N VAL A 58 18.29 6.27 11.22
CA VAL A 58 17.97 6.95 9.94
C VAL A 58 17.79 8.45 10.14
N PHE A 59 17.41 8.88 11.34
CA PHE A 59 17.04 10.24 11.69
C PHE A 59 18.08 10.98 12.55
N GLU A 60 19.16 10.31 12.93
CA GLU A 60 20.26 10.93 13.69
C GLU A 60 21.06 11.91 12.83
N ASP A 61 21.61 12.97 13.44
CA ASP A 61 22.45 13.94 12.76
C ASP A 61 23.81 13.35 12.35
N LEU A 62 24.39 12.54 13.26
CA LEU A 62 25.63 11.80 13.01
C LEU A 62 25.32 10.37 12.57
N LYS A 63 25.25 10.17 11.27
CA LYS A 63 24.90 8.87 10.70
C LYS A 63 26.12 7.97 10.54
N TYR A 64 25.96 6.72 10.91
CA TYR A 64 26.88 5.67 10.54
C TYR A 64 26.86 5.45 9.01
N PRO A 65 28.03 5.27 8.34
CA PRO A 65 28.05 5.00 6.90
C PRO A 65 27.23 3.76 6.53
N GLY A 66 26.38 3.90 5.53
CA GLY A 66 25.55 2.81 5.01
C GLY A 66 24.15 2.66 5.64
N VAL A 67 23.73 3.59 6.49
CA VAL A 67 22.31 3.69 6.89
C VAL A 67 21.47 4.29 5.76
N PRO A 68 20.17 4.02 5.71
CA PRO A 68 19.26 4.65 4.75
C PRO A 68 19.32 6.18 4.83
N GLU A 69 19.37 6.82 3.68
CA GLU A 69 19.27 8.28 3.55
C GLU A 69 17.94 8.65 2.88
N ILE A 70 17.13 9.46 3.56
CA ILE A 70 15.79 9.81 3.12
C ILE A 70 15.54 11.31 3.15
N ASN A 71 14.60 11.76 2.30
CA ASN A 71 13.87 13.00 2.47
C ASN A 71 12.46 12.62 2.91
N LEU A 72 12.05 13.04 4.10
CA LEU A 72 10.73 12.72 4.62
C LEU A 72 9.74 13.81 4.25
N HIS A 73 8.65 13.41 3.57
CA HIS A 73 7.53 14.25 3.18
C HIS A 73 6.29 13.84 3.96
N ARG A 74 5.63 14.79 4.59
CA ARG A 74 4.41 14.50 5.35
C ARG A 74 3.20 14.43 4.44
N ILE A 75 2.48 13.30 4.51
CA ILE A 75 1.17 13.15 3.89
C ILE A 75 0.12 13.83 4.77
N GLU A 76 -0.69 14.68 4.15
CA GLU A 76 -1.89 15.30 4.71
C GLU A 76 -3.12 14.85 3.91
N ASP A 77 -4.33 15.27 4.29
CA ASP A 77 -5.59 14.90 3.61
C ASP A 77 -5.81 15.68 2.30
N ARG A 78 -4.75 15.82 1.49
CA ARG A 78 -4.78 16.49 0.19
C ARG A 78 -3.90 15.78 -0.82
N PRO A 79 -4.19 15.89 -2.13
CA PRO A 79 -3.34 15.34 -3.17
C PRO A 79 -1.90 15.88 -3.11
N PHE A 80 -0.93 15.02 -3.50
CA PHE A 80 0.49 15.35 -3.58
C PHE A 80 1.15 14.63 -4.75
N ALA A 81 2.24 15.20 -5.26
CA ALA A 81 2.97 14.64 -6.38
C ALA A 81 4.16 13.78 -5.93
N VAL A 82 4.41 12.68 -6.64
CA VAL A 82 5.62 11.85 -6.55
C VAL A 82 6.17 11.65 -7.96
N GLY A 83 7.24 12.36 -8.29
CA GLY A 83 7.67 12.47 -9.69
C GLY A 83 6.58 13.11 -10.55
N ASP A 84 6.20 12.44 -11.61
CA ASP A 84 5.15 12.91 -12.55
C ASP A 84 3.75 12.36 -12.21
N LEU A 85 3.57 11.71 -11.06
CA LEU A 85 2.32 11.10 -10.64
C LEU A 85 1.67 11.87 -9.48
N ASP A 86 0.38 12.16 -9.63
CA ASP A 86 -0.45 12.76 -8.58
C ASP A 86 -1.15 11.67 -7.75
N PHE A 87 -0.85 11.64 -6.46
CA PHE A 87 -1.44 10.72 -5.50
C PHE A 87 -2.55 11.40 -4.70
N ILE A 88 -3.66 10.69 -4.53
CA ILE A 88 -4.77 11.08 -3.66
C ILE A 88 -4.74 10.17 -2.44
N PRO A 89 -4.43 10.68 -1.24
CA PRO A 89 -4.52 9.90 -0.01
C PRO A 89 -6.00 9.69 0.35
N MET A 90 -6.33 8.45 0.68
CA MET A 90 -7.70 8.02 0.98
C MET A 90 -7.74 7.41 2.38
N PRO A 91 -8.44 8.01 3.37
CA PRO A 91 -8.52 7.46 4.70
C PRO A 91 -9.37 6.18 4.73
N VAL A 92 -8.85 5.13 5.35
CA VAL A 92 -9.55 3.89 5.68
C VAL A 92 -9.24 3.49 7.11
N MET A 93 -9.95 2.51 7.66
CA MET A 93 -9.75 2.08 9.04
C MET A 93 -9.34 0.60 9.12
N HIS A 94 -8.33 0.34 9.91
CA HIS A 94 -7.89 -0.97 10.35
C HIS A 94 -8.25 -1.15 11.82
N TYR A 95 -9.47 -1.61 12.10
CA TYR A 95 -10.10 -1.55 13.39
C TYR A 95 -10.20 -0.09 13.91
N ARG A 96 -9.31 0.31 14.82
CA ARG A 96 -9.23 1.69 15.37
C ARG A 96 -8.05 2.50 14.81
N LEU A 97 -7.21 1.86 14.01
CA LEU A 97 -6.03 2.47 13.43
C LEU A 97 -6.40 3.14 12.10
N PRO A 98 -6.14 4.45 11.94
CA PRO A 98 -6.23 5.09 10.64
C PRO A 98 -5.13 4.55 9.71
N VAL A 99 -5.52 4.17 8.50
CA VAL A 99 -4.64 3.71 7.43
C VAL A 99 -4.85 4.59 6.21
N THR A 100 -3.79 4.88 5.47
CA THR A 100 -3.85 5.65 4.24
C THR A 100 -3.83 4.70 3.04
N ALA A 101 -4.96 4.59 2.36
CA ALA A 101 -5.01 4.03 1.02
C ALA A 101 -4.61 5.12 0.00
N PHE A 102 -4.28 4.73 -1.22
CA PHE A 102 -3.83 5.67 -2.25
C PHE A 102 -4.55 5.46 -3.56
N ARG A 103 -4.85 6.56 -4.26
CA ARG A 103 -5.25 6.55 -5.66
C ARG A 103 -4.23 7.33 -6.49
N VAL A 104 -3.92 6.81 -7.67
CA VAL A 104 -3.12 7.46 -8.71
C VAL A 104 -3.76 7.17 -10.07
N GLY A 105 -4.25 8.20 -10.76
CA GLY A 105 -5.01 8.02 -12.00
C GLY A 105 -6.18 7.05 -11.83
N GLY A 106 -6.26 6.04 -12.67
CA GLY A 106 -7.25 4.96 -12.61
C GLY A 106 -6.94 3.82 -11.62
N PHE A 107 -5.86 3.90 -10.83
CA PHE A 107 -5.44 2.86 -9.90
C PHE A 107 -5.72 3.23 -8.45
N SER A 108 -6.41 2.36 -7.71
CA SER A 108 -6.62 2.48 -6.25
C SER A 108 -6.01 1.30 -5.51
N TYR A 109 -5.26 1.61 -4.45
CA TYR A 109 -4.63 0.63 -3.56
C TYR A 109 -5.13 0.78 -2.13
N VAL A 110 -5.81 -0.25 -1.63
CA VAL A 110 -6.40 -0.31 -0.29
C VAL A 110 -5.86 -1.56 0.40
N THR A 111 -5.09 -1.39 1.47
CA THR A 111 -4.61 -2.51 2.28
C THR A 111 -4.98 -2.30 3.74
N ASP A 112 -5.07 -3.40 4.48
CA ASP A 112 -5.28 -3.41 5.92
C ASP A 112 -6.50 -2.59 6.35
N ALA A 113 -7.60 -2.78 5.64
CA ALA A 113 -8.86 -2.13 5.97
C ALA A 113 -9.94 -3.13 6.39
N ASN A 114 -10.79 -2.72 7.31
CA ASN A 114 -12.06 -3.35 7.64
C ASN A 114 -13.22 -2.36 7.60
N HIS A 115 -12.94 -1.09 7.30
CA HIS A 115 -13.96 -0.07 7.09
C HIS A 115 -13.45 1.01 6.14
N ILE A 116 -14.29 1.37 5.17
CA ILE A 116 -14.07 2.44 4.20
C ILE A 116 -15.14 3.50 4.41
N PRO A 117 -14.77 4.76 4.78
CA PRO A 117 -15.72 5.86 4.88
C PRO A 117 -16.36 6.21 3.54
N GLU A 118 -17.56 6.77 3.55
CA GLU A 118 -18.28 7.16 2.34
C GLU A 118 -17.49 8.11 1.45
N LYS A 119 -16.85 9.12 2.02
CA LYS A 119 -15.96 10.03 1.31
C LYS A 119 -14.84 9.30 0.55
N THR A 120 -14.34 8.20 1.09
CA THR A 120 -13.30 7.41 0.42
C THR A 120 -13.86 6.63 -0.77
N PHE A 121 -15.09 6.14 -0.69
CA PHE A 121 -15.77 5.55 -1.87
C PHE A 121 -15.93 6.57 -3.00
N GLU A 122 -16.25 7.83 -2.68
CA GLU A 122 -16.30 8.92 -3.67
C GLU A 122 -14.94 9.14 -4.35
N LEU A 123 -13.85 9.08 -3.58
CA LEU A 123 -12.49 9.18 -4.10
C LEU A 123 -12.07 7.97 -4.95
N MET A 124 -12.60 6.78 -4.67
CA MET A 124 -12.35 5.56 -5.44
C MET A 124 -13.18 5.48 -6.72
N HIS A 125 -14.23 6.28 -6.84
CA HIS A 125 -15.12 6.26 -8.02
C HIS A 125 -14.33 6.52 -9.31
N GLY A 126 -14.57 5.68 -10.34
CA GLY A 126 -13.87 5.75 -11.61
C GLY A 126 -12.45 5.15 -11.58
N SER A 127 -12.13 4.33 -10.58
CA SER A 127 -10.91 3.51 -10.63
C SER A 127 -11.10 2.36 -11.62
N ASP A 128 -10.14 2.22 -12.55
CA ASP A 128 -10.11 1.10 -13.49
C ASP A 128 -9.57 -0.17 -12.84
N VAL A 129 -8.63 0.01 -11.91
CA VAL A 129 -8.00 -1.08 -11.16
C VAL A 129 -8.11 -0.82 -9.67
N LEU A 130 -8.58 -1.81 -8.93
CA LEU A 130 -8.63 -1.81 -7.47
C LEU A 130 -7.78 -2.95 -6.91
N VAL A 131 -6.84 -2.62 -6.03
CA VAL A 131 -6.18 -3.60 -5.14
C VAL A 131 -6.77 -3.44 -3.75
N ILE A 132 -7.26 -4.54 -3.16
CA ILE A 132 -7.92 -4.50 -1.84
C ILE A 132 -7.55 -5.73 -1.01
N ASN A 133 -7.42 -5.57 0.31
CA ASN A 133 -7.16 -6.71 1.19
C ASN A 133 -8.36 -7.64 1.30
N ALA A 134 -8.09 -8.96 1.29
CA ALA A 134 -9.04 -10.02 1.61
C ALA A 134 -8.33 -11.09 2.43
N LEU A 135 -8.40 -10.96 3.75
CA LEU A 135 -7.54 -11.75 4.64
C LEU A 135 -7.86 -13.25 4.62
N ARG A 136 -9.14 -13.61 4.70
CA ARG A 136 -9.66 -14.99 4.82
C ARG A 136 -11.16 -15.06 4.52
N HIS A 137 -11.75 -16.27 4.62
CA HIS A 137 -13.20 -16.44 4.42
C HIS A 137 -14.04 -15.93 5.61
N GLU A 138 -13.61 -16.23 6.85
CA GLU A 138 -14.32 -15.82 8.05
C GLU A 138 -14.06 -14.36 8.37
N LYS A 139 -15.02 -13.72 9.05
CA LYS A 139 -14.91 -12.34 9.50
C LYS A 139 -13.69 -12.13 10.39
N HIS A 140 -13.07 -10.98 10.22
CA HIS A 140 -11.94 -10.54 11.02
C HIS A 140 -12.20 -9.15 11.62
N VAL A 141 -11.67 -8.91 12.83
CA VAL A 141 -11.93 -7.68 13.57
C VAL A 141 -11.33 -6.43 12.90
N SER A 142 -10.28 -6.60 12.11
CA SER A 142 -9.51 -5.48 11.56
C SER A 142 -9.25 -5.54 10.04
N HIS A 143 -9.62 -6.63 9.37
CA HIS A 143 -9.46 -6.79 7.93
C HIS A 143 -10.75 -7.22 7.27
N PHE A 144 -10.98 -6.83 6.04
CA PHE A 144 -12.04 -7.41 5.23
C PHE A 144 -11.80 -8.90 5.02
N ASN A 145 -12.87 -9.68 5.11
CA ASN A 145 -12.90 -11.04 4.59
C ASN A 145 -13.17 -11.03 3.08
N LEU A 146 -13.16 -12.20 2.44
CA LEU A 146 -13.39 -12.30 0.99
C LEU A 146 -14.75 -11.73 0.58
N GLU A 147 -15.81 -12.05 1.29
CA GLU A 147 -17.19 -11.59 0.97
C GLU A 147 -17.28 -10.06 1.05
N GLU A 148 -16.76 -9.46 2.11
CA GLU A 148 -16.73 -8.00 2.31
C GLU A 148 -15.90 -7.31 1.23
N ALA A 149 -14.73 -7.87 0.85
CA ALA A 149 -13.91 -7.34 -0.24
C ALA A 149 -14.65 -7.39 -1.59
N LEU A 150 -15.35 -8.48 -1.90
CA LEU A 150 -16.18 -8.60 -3.13
C LEU A 150 -17.33 -7.58 -3.16
N GLN A 151 -18.00 -7.33 -2.03
CA GLN A 151 -19.05 -6.30 -1.94
C GLN A 151 -18.49 -4.89 -2.22
N ILE A 152 -17.27 -4.60 -1.76
CA ILE A 152 -16.60 -3.33 -2.05
C ILE A 152 -16.20 -3.24 -3.53
N ILE A 153 -15.69 -4.33 -4.11
CA ILE A 153 -15.38 -4.41 -5.54
C ILE A 153 -16.60 -4.15 -6.39
N ASP A 154 -17.73 -4.79 -6.06
CA ASP A 154 -19.01 -4.56 -6.77
C ASP A 154 -19.47 -3.10 -6.67
N ARG A 155 -19.30 -2.47 -5.51
CA ARG A 155 -19.67 -1.07 -5.30
C ARG A 155 -18.79 -0.09 -6.07
N VAL A 156 -17.48 -0.31 -6.10
CA VAL A 156 -16.51 0.54 -6.84
C VAL A 156 -16.59 0.29 -8.34
N ASN A 157 -16.94 -0.95 -8.74
CA ASN A 157 -17.09 -1.42 -10.11
C ASN A 157 -15.86 -1.17 -11.01
N PRO A 158 -14.64 -1.59 -10.59
CA PRO A 158 -13.46 -1.44 -11.41
C PRO A 158 -13.44 -2.43 -12.57
N SER A 159 -12.71 -2.14 -13.64
CA SER A 159 -12.50 -3.08 -14.76
C SER A 159 -11.72 -4.32 -14.34
N LYS A 160 -10.83 -4.18 -13.34
CA LYS A 160 -10.04 -5.26 -12.74
C LYS A 160 -9.87 -5.04 -11.24
N ALA A 161 -9.92 -6.12 -10.47
CA ALA A 161 -9.63 -6.08 -9.05
C ALA A 161 -8.64 -7.17 -8.65
N PHE A 162 -7.78 -6.86 -7.69
CA PHE A 162 -6.78 -7.78 -7.16
C PHE A 162 -6.87 -7.85 -5.65
N LEU A 163 -6.94 -9.08 -5.13
CA LEU A 163 -6.95 -9.35 -3.70
C LEU A 163 -5.52 -9.40 -3.17
N THR A 164 -5.23 -8.64 -2.13
CA THR A 164 -3.93 -8.61 -1.45
C THR A 164 -4.07 -8.90 0.04
N HIS A 165 -2.97 -8.93 0.77
CA HIS A 165 -2.91 -9.19 2.21
C HIS A 165 -3.65 -10.49 2.59
N ILE A 166 -3.36 -11.55 1.84
CA ILE A 166 -4.02 -12.85 1.91
C ILE A 166 -3.32 -13.72 2.95
N SER A 167 -4.08 -14.27 3.91
CA SER A 167 -3.57 -15.26 4.84
C SER A 167 -3.71 -16.68 4.28
N HIS A 168 -3.00 -17.64 4.92
CA HIS A 168 -3.15 -19.07 4.60
C HIS A 168 -4.58 -19.59 4.80
N GLN A 169 -5.42 -18.89 5.57
CA GLN A 169 -6.83 -19.28 5.82
C GLN A 169 -7.76 -18.95 4.65
N LEU A 170 -7.32 -18.14 3.67
CA LEU A 170 -8.08 -17.95 2.43
C LEU A 170 -7.96 -19.16 1.49
N GLY A 171 -6.85 -19.89 1.59
CA GLY A 171 -6.54 -21.02 0.72
C GLY A 171 -5.47 -20.67 -0.32
N LYS A 172 -5.27 -21.57 -1.28
CA LYS A 172 -4.34 -21.32 -2.39
C LYS A 172 -4.99 -20.42 -3.43
N CYS A 173 -4.26 -19.43 -3.93
CA CYS A 173 -4.76 -18.48 -4.93
C CYS A 173 -5.37 -19.17 -6.15
N VAL A 174 -4.81 -20.29 -6.64
CA VAL A 174 -5.35 -21.02 -7.78
C VAL A 174 -6.76 -21.56 -7.53
N ASP A 175 -7.04 -22.01 -6.30
CA ASP A 175 -8.35 -22.55 -5.92
C ASP A 175 -9.34 -21.41 -5.68
N VAL A 176 -8.88 -20.31 -5.07
CA VAL A 176 -9.68 -19.10 -4.83
C VAL A 176 -10.06 -18.44 -6.16
N ASP A 177 -9.11 -18.24 -7.06
CA ASP A 177 -9.31 -17.60 -8.37
C ASP A 177 -10.37 -18.32 -9.22
N ALA A 178 -10.47 -19.66 -9.08
CA ALA A 178 -11.48 -20.44 -9.79
C ALA A 178 -12.92 -20.13 -9.37
N LEU A 179 -13.11 -19.52 -8.19
CA LEU A 179 -14.40 -19.16 -7.61
C LEU A 179 -14.72 -17.66 -7.69
N LEU A 180 -13.73 -16.84 -8.08
CA LEU A 180 -13.88 -15.39 -8.15
C LEU A 180 -14.61 -14.94 -9.44
N PRO A 181 -15.25 -13.75 -9.43
CA PRO A 181 -15.74 -13.12 -10.64
C PRO A 181 -14.63 -12.95 -11.69
N PRO A 182 -14.96 -12.96 -13.00
CA PRO A 182 -13.96 -12.95 -14.08
C PRO A 182 -12.94 -11.81 -14.04
N HIS A 183 -13.31 -10.66 -13.46
CA HIS A 183 -12.46 -9.46 -13.34
C HIS A 183 -11.69 -9.38 -12.01
N VAL A 184 -11.84 -10.36 -11.11
CA VAL A 184 -11.17 -10.41 -9.80
C VAL A 184 -10.14 -11.54 -9.78
N ARG A 185 -8.96 -11.29 -9.24
CA ARG A 185 -7.87 -12.27 -9.06
C ARG A 185 -7.14 -12.05 -7.75
N CYS A 186 -6.50 -13.08 -7.24
CA CYS A 186 -5.48 -12.92 -6.20
C CYS A 186 -4.25 -12.24 -6.79
N ALA A 187 -3.69 -11.26 -6.07
CA ALA A 187 -2.38 -10.71 -6.39
C ALA A 187 -1.28 -11.71 -6.04
N TYR A 188 -0.15 -11.64 -6.74
CA TYR A 188 1.02 -12.48 -6.49
C TYR A 188 2.30 -11.68 -6.68
N ASP A 189 3.40 -12.16 -6.10
CA ASP A 189 4.70 -11.50 -6.19
C ASP A 189 5.20 -11.44 -7.64
N GLY A 190 5.48 -10.23 -8.12
CA GLY A 190 5.87 -9.98 -9.51
C GLY A 190 4.71 -9.72 -10.47
N LEU A 191 3.48 -9.60 -9.99
CA LEU A 191 2.35 -9.17 -10.81
C LEU A 191 2.60 -7.75 -11.37
N GLU A 192 2.51 -7.62 -12.68
CA GLU A 192 2.57 -6.33 -13.39
C GLU A 192 1.17 -5.94 -13.87
N ILE A 193 0.76 -4.72 -13.53
CA ILE A 193 -0.55 -4.17 -13.89
C ILE A 193 -0.30 -2.88 -14.68
N PHE A 194 -0.87 -2.81 -15.89
CA PHE A 194 -0.86 -1.60 -16.70
C PHE A 194 -2.17 -0.85 -16.50
N VAL A 195 -2.06 0.43 -16.19
CA VAL A 195 -3.18 1.36 -15.97
C VAL A 195 -2.96 2.56 -16.88
N ASP A 196 -3.99 2.93 -17.64
CA ASP A 196 -3.97 4.07 -18.57
C ASP A 196 -4.18 5.39 -17.82
#